data_34c8671ae3213936f2c8b2117e92221f
#
_entry.id   34c8671ae3213936f2c8b2117e92221f
#
_cell.length_a   1.000
_cell.length_b   1.000
_cell.length_c   1.000
_cell.angle_alpha   90.00
_cell.angle_beta   90.00
_cell.angle_gamma   90.00
#
_symmetry.space_group_name_H-M   'P 1'
#
loop_
_entity.id
_entity.type
_entity.pdbx_description
1 polymer ?
#
loop_
_entity_poly.entity_id
_entity_poly.type
_entity_poly.pdbx_seq_one_letter_code
_entity_poly.pdbx_strand_id
1 'polypeptide(L)'
;MGVRRLVAVLVTALLAGCAPATAVAGGSAGPPSARRAPEGSYVVGVRTLTLDPRSARPLPVTIWYPAGTDGVAAGRFPVVIYSHGLHSRPELHAGLTTRWAAAGFVVAAPAYPHTRAGAANFTRADVRNQPADGWRLIRHLGRLDGDPADPLAGHLDLTSIAAAGHSAGGFTTSGMFTEGHPARLRGGIVIAGGGLPGSFAGPTAPVLFVHGTADPVVPVTVGRAAYARTPGPAVFVSVLGQDHGAYLTPGNPGFAAVLATTTDFLRWTLYGDRTAGARLPTDARTPGTRYESRPA
;
A
#
# COMPACT_ATOMS: atom_id res chain seq x y z
N MET A 1 -37.76 63.70 -60.36
CA MET A 1 -37.97 64.38 -59.11
C MET A 1 -38.28 63.34 -58.05
N GLY A 2 -37.29 62.91 -57.25
CA GLY A 2 -37.45 61.81 -56.31
C GLY A 2 -37.30 62.36 -54.85
N VAL A 3 -38.31 62.09 -54.08
CA VAL A 3 -38.39 62.46 -52.66
C VAL A 3 -37.67 61.41 -51.82
N ARG A 4 -36.57 61.81 -51.19
CA ARG A 4 -35.84 60.98 -50.23
C ARG A 4 -36.58 61.04 -48.87
N ARG A 5 -37.08 59.90 -48.42
CA ARG A 5 -37.59 59.74 -47.03
C ARG A 5 -36.43 59.35 -46.13
N LEU A 6 -36.12 60.16 -45.13
CA LEU A 6 -35.27 59.82 -44.00
C LEU A 6 -36.02 58.87 -43.08
N VAL A 7 -35.43 57.74 -42.76
CA VAL A 7 -35.85 56.85 -41.68
C VAL A 7 -34.95 57.13 -40.48
N ALA A 8 -35.47 57.63 -39.41
CA ALA A 8 -34.76 57.79 -38.14
C ALA A 8 -34.78 56.45 -37.40
N VAL A 9 -33.61 55.88 -37.13
CA VAL A 9 -33.46 54.69 -36.30
C VAL A 9 -33.25 55.14 -34.86
N LEU A 10 -34.22 54.85 -33.99
CA LEU A 10 -34.09 55.00 -32.58
C LEU A 10 -33.24 53.82 -32.04
N VAL A 11 -32.07 54.13 -31.48
CA VAL A 11 -31.25 53.17 -30.77
C VAL A 11 -31.63 53.24 -29.27
N THR A 12 -32.34 52.22 -28.77
CA THR A 12 -32.62 52.07 -27.36
C THR A 12 -31.43 51.31 -26.74
N ALA A 13 -30.65 51.99 -25.91
CA ALA A 13 -29.58 51.37 -25.14
C ALA A 13 -30.18 50.58 -23.92
N LEU A 14 -30.11 49.26 -23.95
CA LEU A 14 -30.36 48.42 -22.78
C LEU A 14 -29.12 48.45 -21.90
N LEU A 15 -29.21 49.07 -20.76
CA LEU A 15 -28.26 48.95 -19.67
C LEU A 15 -28.44 47.55 -19.02
N ALA A 16 -27.59 46.59 -19.36
CA ALA A 16 -27.48 45.33 -18.66
C ALA A 16 -26.72 45.56 -17.34
N GLY A 17 -27.45 45.48 -16.24
CA GLY A 17 -26.87 45.53 -14.88
C GLY A 17 -26.02 44.24 -14.66
N CYS A 18 -24.70 44.42 -14.53
CA CYS A 18 -23.83 43.38 -13.99
C CYS A 18 -24.06 43.24 -12.50
N ALA A 19 -24.74 42.18 -12.07
CA ALA A 19 -24.69 41.72 -10.69
C ALA A 19 -23.31 41.13 -10.40
N PRO A 20 -22.65 41.40 -9.28
CA PRO A 20 -21.40 40.79 -8.93
C PRO A 20 -21.61 39.29 -8.66
N ALA A 21 -20.95 38.41 -9.44
CA ALA A 21 -20.87 37.01 -9.13
C ALA A 21 -20.14 36.83 -7.80
N THR A 22 -20.87 36.38 -6.79
CA THR A 22 -20.28 35.92 -5.54
C THR A 22 -19.40 34.72 -5.87
N ALA A 23 -18.09 34.92 -5.88
CA ALA A 23 -17.12 33.84 -5.93
C ALA A 23 -17.32 32.97 -4.68
N VAL A 24 -17.87 31.77 -4.89
CA VAL A 24 -17.82 30.71 -3.88
C VAL A 24 -16.33 30.43 -3.68
N ALA A 25 -15.81 30.84 -2.54
CA ALA A 25 -14.46 30.49 -2.12
C ALA A 25 -14.40 28.97 -2.04
N GLY A 26 -13.79 28.35 -3.05
CA GLY A 26 -13.40 26.95 -3.01
C GLY A 26 -12.47 26.79 -1.82
N GLY A 27 -12.98 26.20 -0.74
CA GLY A 27 -12.18 25.85 0.41
C GLY A 27 -11.05 24.94 -0.09
N SER A 28 -9.83 25.46 -0.12
CA SER A 28 -8.66 24.62 -0.26
C SER A 28 -8.70 23.68 0.93
N ALA A 29 -8.97 22.37 0.69
CA ALA A 29 -8.79 21.36 1.70
C ALA A 29 -7.31 21.45 2.12
N GLY A 30 -7.07 21.95 3.33
CA GLY A 30 -5.74 21.96 3.92
C GLY A 30 -5.15 20.55 3.86
N PRO A 31 -3.82 20.40 3.91
CA PRO A 31 -3.21 19.09 3.90
C PRO A 31 -3.88 18.25 4.99
N PRO A 32 -4.23 16.98 4.70
CA PRO A 32 -4.89 16.14 5.67
C PRO A 32 -4.08 16.18 6.96
N SER A 33 -4.70 16.53 8.07
CA SER A 33 -4.06 16.60 9.38
C SER A 33 -3.32 15.27 9.57
N ALA A 34 -2.02 15.33 9.84
CA ALA A 34 -1.20 14.14 10.09
C ALA A 34 -1.89 13.35 11.21
N ARG A 35 -2.51 12.23 10.87
CA ARG A 35 -3.13 11.35 11.86
C ARG A 35 -1.97 10.69 12.58
N ARG A 36 -1.89 10.92 13.89
CA ARG A 36 -0.87 10.24 14.69
C ARG A 36 -1.13 8.73 14.65
N ALA A 37 -0.09 7.96 14.41
CA ALA A 37 -0.19 6.51 14.50
C ALA A 37 -0.60 6.09 15.92
N PRO A 38 -1.41 5.03 16.09
CA PRO A 38 -1.77 4.54 17.41
C PRO A 38 -0.53 4.22 18.26
N GLU A 39 -0.52 4.65 19.51
CA GLU A 39 0.57 4.34 20.46
C GLU A 39 0.40 2.96 21.09
N GLY A 40 -0.84 2.51 21.26
CA GLY A 40 -1.17 1.21 21.83
C GLY A 40 -1.18 0.08 20.81
N SER A 41 -1.37 -1.13 21.33
CA SER A 41 -1.56 -2.34 20.52
C SER A 41 -3.02 -2.78 20.58
N TYR A 42 -3.59 -3.08 19.42
CA TYR A 42 -4.94 -3.62 19.30
C TYR A 42 -4.95 -5.15 19.46
N VAL A 43 -6.04 -5.70 19.96
CA VAL A 43 -6.42 -7.09 19.69
C VAL A 43 -6.63 -7.22 18.16
N VAL A 44 -6.34 -8.38 17.61
CA VAL A 44 -6.42 -8.60 16.17
C VAL A 44 -7.59 -9.50 15.82
N GLY A 45 -8.49 -8.98 15.01
CA GLY A 45 -9.52 -9.76 14.35
C GLY A 45 -8.99 -10.35 13.04
N VAL A 46 -9.52 -11.52 12.67
CA VAL A 46 -9.18 -12.18 11.40
C VAL A 46 -10.45 -12.53 10.67
N ARG A 47 -10.48 -12.25 9.37
CA ARG A 47 -11.59 -12.56 8.49
C ARG A 47 -11.09 -13.14 7.18
N THR A 48 -11.83 -14.07 6.60
CA THR A 48 -11.57 -14.59 5.26
C THR A 48 -12.76 -14.31 4.34
N LEU A 49 -12.46 -14.05 3.08
CA LEU A 49 -13.45 -13.93 2.01
C LEU A 49 -12.84 -14.40 0.69
N THR A 50 -13.68 -14.54 -0.34
CA THR A 50 -13.19 -14.84 -1.69
C THR A 50 -13.77 -13.84 -2.68
N LEU A 51 -12.91 -13.09 -3.37
CA LEU A 51 -13.33 -12.23 -4.46
C LEU A 51 -13.72 -13.09 -5.65
N ASP A 52 -14.85 -12.72 -6.28
CA ASP A 52 -15.34 -13.31 -7.52
C ASP A 52 -15.26 -14.85 -7.52
N PRO A 53 -15.92 -15.54 -6.56
CA PRO A 53 -15.72 -16.98 -6.31
C PRO A 53 -16.11 -17.87 -7.50
N ARG A 54 -16.94 -17.37 -8.42
CA ARG A 54 -17.40 -18.07 -9.63
C ARG A 54 -16.66 -17.66 -10.91
N SER A 55 -15.64 -16.80 -10.80
CA SER A 55 -14.82 -16.38 -11.96
C SER A 55 -13.75 -17.42 -12.30
N ALA A 56 -13.11 -17.27 -13.46
CA ALA A 56 -11.94 -18.07 -13.84
C ALA A 56 -10.71 -17.79 -12.93
N ARG A 57 -10.77 -16.72 -12.11
CA ARG A 57 -9.67 -16.31 -11.22
C ARG A 57 -10.21 -15.91 -9.83
N PRO A 58 -10.76 -16.89 -9.08
CA PRO A 58 -11.22 -16.63 -7.73
C PRO A 58 -10.02 -16.27 -6.85
N LEU A 59 -10.19 -15.27 -5.97
CA LEU A 59 -9.12 -14.76 -5.13
C LEU A 59 -9.51 -14.85 -3.65
N PRO A 60 -9.16 -15.93 -2.94
CA PRO A 60 -9.30 -16.00 -1.49
C PRO A 60 -8.40 -14.94 -0.82
N VAL A 61 -8.91 -14.32 0.21
CA VAL A 61 -8.21 -13.25 0.94
C VAL A 61 -8.37 -13.47 2.43
N THR A 62 -7.26 -13.35 3.16
CA THR A 62 -7.24 -13.26 4.62
C THR A 62 -7.01 -11.80 5.00
N ILE A 63 -7.84 -11.27 5.91
CA ILE A 63 -7.78 -9.89 6.39
C ILE A 63 -7.54 -9.92 7.89
N TRP A 64 -6.44 -9.32 8.35
CA TRP A 64 -6.19 -9.01 9.75
C TRP A 64 -6.52 -7.54 10.00
N TYR A 65 -7.20 -7.24 11.09
CA TYR A 65 -7.63 -5.89 11.39
C TYR A 65 -7.61 -5.59 12.90
N PRO A 66 -7.45 -4.33 13.29
CA PRO A 66 -7.61 -3.90 14.68
C PRO A 66 -9.02 -4.21 15.17
N ALA A 67 -9.13 -5.03 16.22
CA ALA A 67 -10.42 -5.41 16.81
C ALA A 67 -10.69 -4.62 18.09
N GLY A 68 -11.96 -4.26 18.29
CA GLY A 68 -12.54 -3.76 19.53
C GLY A 68 -13.36 -4.83 20.23
N THR A 69 -14.19 -4.41 21.19
CA THR A 69 -15.08 -5.32 21.94
C THR A 69 -16.15 -5.98 21.05
N ASP A 70 -16.69 -5.25 20.07
CA ASP A 70 -17.86 -5.67 19.29
C ASP A 70 -17.58 -5.76 17.79
N GLY A 71 -16.33 -6.01 17.38
CA GLY A 71 -15.96 -6.10 15.99
C GLY A 71 -14.68 -5.33 15.64
N VAL A 72 -14.69 -4.49 14.61
CA VAL A 72 -13.55 -3.64 14.26
C VAL A 72 -13.40 -2.53 15.30
N ALA A 73 -12.17 -2.22 15.69
CA ALA A 73 -11.90 -1.10 16.60
C ALA A 73 -12.39 0.24 16.00
N ALA A 74 -12.77 1.17 16.88
CA ALA A 74 -13.23 2.49 16.44
C ALA A 74 -12.15 3.24 15.65
N GLY A 75 -12.54 3.87 14.54
CA GLY A 75 -11.66 4.65 13.67
C GLY A 75 -11.53 4.09 12.27
N ARG A 76 -10.68 4.73 11.49
CA ARG A 76 -10.34 4.30 10.10
C ARG A 76 -8.85 3.97 10.06
N PHE A 77 -8.53 2.81 9.55
CA PHE A 77 -7.18 2.25 9.54
C PHE A 77 -6.62 2.20 8.11
N PRO A 78 -5.37 2.65 7.89
CA PRO A 78 -4.68 2.48 6.61
C PRO A 78 -4.59 1.01 6.22
N VAL A 79 -4.55 0.76 4.90
CA VAL A 79 -4.59 -0.59 4.36
C VAL A 79 -3.23 -1.02 3.83
N VAL A 80 -2.81 -2.22 4.16
CA VAL A 80 -1.62 -2.88 3.61
C VAL A 80 -2.07 -4.09 2.77
N ILE A 81 -1.72 -4.09 1.49
CA ILE A 81 -1.89 -5.27 0.64
C ILE A 81 -0.63 -6.12 0.76
N TYR A 82 -0.76 -7.32 1.34
CA TYR A 82 0.38 -8.21 1.55
C TYR A 82 0.38 -9.38 0.57
N SER A 83 1.46 -9.55 -0.18
CA SER A 83 1.64 -10.58 -1.20
C SER A 83 2.62 -11.66 -0.74
N HIS A 84 2.17 -12.92 -0.75
CA HIS A 84 3.01 -14.08 -0.38
C HIS A 84 3.96 -14.51 -1.50
N GLY A 85 4.96 -15.35 -1.18
CA GLY A 85 5.87 -15.96 -2.13
C GLY A 85 5.27 -17.15 -2.89
N LEU A 86 6.06 -17.74 -3.83
CA LEU A 86 5.68 -18.97 -4.51
C LEU A 86 5.51 -20.12 -3.52
N HIS A 87 4.54 -21.01 -3.77
CA HIS A 87 4.19 -22.14 -2.90
C HIS A 87 3.91 -21.75 -1.44
N SER A 88 3.56 -20.49 -1.20
CA SER A 88 3.22 -19.94 0.11
C SER A 88 1.71 -19.60 0.19
N ARG A 89 1.29 -19.04 1.30
CA ARG A 89 -0.07 -18.56 1.56
C ARG A 89 -0.05 -17.50 2.67
N PRO A 90 -1.12 -16.67 2.78
CA PRO A 90 -1.17 -15.57 3.75
C PRO A 90 -0.83 -15.98 5.19
N GLU A 91 -1.33 -17.12 5.65
CA GLU A 91 -1.21 -17.57 7.03
C GLU A 91 0.24 -17.87 7.45
N LEU A 92 1.11 -18.25 6.50
CA LEU A 92 2.53 -18.47 6.77
C LEU A 92 3.29 -17.19 7.10
N HIS A 93 2.68 -16.04 6.83
CA HIS A 93 3.22 -14.70 7.13
C HIS A 93 2.53 -14.03 8.33
N ALA A 94 1.66 -14.76 9.06
CA ALA A 94 0.91 -14.23 10.20
C ALA A 94 1.82 -13.65 11.29
N GLY A 95 3.07 -14.16 11.42
CA GLY A 95 4.07 -13.60 12.32
C GLY A 95 4.31 -12.09 12.14
N LEU A 96 4.22 -11.59 10.91
CA LEU A 96 4.40 -10.19 10.57
C LEU A 96 3.05 -9.45 10.44
N THR A 97 2.12 -10.01 9.65
CA THR A 97 0.85 -9.37 9.29
C THR A 97 -0.07 -9.12 10.49
N THR A 98 -0.12 -10.06 11.45
CA THR A 98 -0.86 -9.88 12.70
C THR A 98 -0.29 -8.74 13.55
N ARG A 99 1.04 -8.59 13.58
CA ARG A 99 1.68 -7.51 14.35
C ARG A 99 1.46 -6.14 13.71
N TRP A 100 1.41 -6.06 12.39
CA TRP A 100 1.00 -4.83 11.71
C TRP A 100 -0.46 -4.49 11.99
N ALA A 101 -1.35 -5.50 12.01
CA ALA A 101 -2.74 -5.25 12.40
C ALA A 101 -2.86 -4.78 13.85
N ALA A 102 -2.11 -5.39 14.78
CA ALA A 102 -2.02 -4.93 16.16
C ALA A 102 -1.50 -3.49 16.28
N ALA A 103 -0.64 -3.05 15.35
CA ALA A 103 -0.11 -1.68 15.31
C ALA A 103 -1.04 -0.65 14.64
N GLY A 104 -2.27 -1.05 14.25
CA GLY A 104 -3.28 -0.15 13.73
C GLY A 104 -3.41 -0.12 12.20
N PHE A 105 -3.11 -1.22 11.51
CA PHE A 105 -3.31 -1.34 10.06
C PHE A 105 -4.34 -2.43 9.74
N VAL A 106 -5.06 -2.27 8.64
CA VAL A 106 -5.80 -3.40 8.05
C VAL A 106 -4.89 -4.06 7.03
N VAL A 107 -4.56 -5.33 7.24
CA VAL A 107 -3.68 -6.09 6.35
C VAL A 107 -4.51 -7.09 5.57
N ALA A 108 -4.64 -6.89 4.26
CA ALA A 108 -5.38 -7.76 3.35
C ALA A 108 -4.41 -8.54 2.47
N ALA A 109 -4.42 -9.86 2.60
CA ALA A 109 -3.49 -10.75 1.92
C ALA A 109 -4.23 -11.74 1.02
N PRO A 110 -4.11 -11.61 -0.31
CA PRO A 110 -4.67 -12.56 -1.26
C PRO A 110 -3.85 -13.86 -1.31
N ALA A 111 -4.54 -15.00 -1.42
CA ALA A 111 -3.94 -16.28 -1.78
C ALA A 111 -4.01 -16.45 -3.31
N TYR A 112 -2.95 -16.10 -4.01
CA TYR A 112 -2.93 -16.05 -5.48
C TYR A 112 -3.17 -17.41 -6.12
N PRO A 113 -4.16 -17.56 -7.02
CA PRO A 113 -4.69 -18.86 -7.43
C PRO A 113 -3.67 -19.79 -8.12
N HIS A 114 -2.66 -19.21 -8.79
CA HIS A 114 -1.68 -19.98 -9.56
C HIS A 114 -0.27 -20.01 -8.94
N THR A 115 -0.05 -19.40 -7.77
CA THR A 115 1.26 -19.41 -7.12
C THR A 115 1.22 -19.82 -5.66
N ARG A 116 0.02 -19.90 -5.05
CA ARG A 116 -0.15 -20.34 -3.65
C ARG A 116 0.18 -21.82 -3.47
N ALA A 117 0.43 -22.23 -2.24
CA ALA A 117 0.54 -23.63 -1.87
C ALA A 117 -0.75 -24.38 -2.27
N GLY A 118 -0.59 -25.56 -2.88
CA GLY A 118 -1.72 -26.39 -3.32
C GLY A 118 -2.48 -25.84 -4.54
N ALA A 119 -1.92 -24.90 -5.29
CA ALA A 119 -2.52 -24.45 -6.55
C ALA A 119 -2.56 -25.59 -7.58
N ALA A 120 -3.77 -25.91 -8.07
CA ALA A 120 -3.96 -26.99 -9.05
C ALA A 120 -3.21 -26.69 -10.37
N ASN A 121 -3.22 -25.43 -10.80
CA ASN A 121 -2.56 -24.97 -12.03
C ASN A 121 -1.43 -24.01 -11.66
N PHE A 122 -0.41 -24.52 -10.95
CA PHE A 122 0.73 -23.71 -10.54
C PHE A 122 1.53 -23.21 -11.74
N THR A 123 1.78 -21.90 -11.79
CA THR A 123 2.71 -21.31 -12.74
C THR A 123 3.40 -20.07 -12.15
N ARG A 124 4.73 -20.10 -12.15
CA ARG A 124 5.55 -18.97 -11.72
C ARG A 124 5.29 -17.70 -12.56
N ALA A 125 4.94 -17.88 -13.83
CA ALA A 125 4.68 -16.77 -14.74
C ALA A 125 3.50 -15.89 -14.29
N ASP A 126 2.60 -16.42 -13.45
CA ASP A 126 1.42 -15.68 -12.96
C ASP A 126 1.78 -14.52 -12.00
N VAL A 127 3.01 -14.45 -11.52
CA VAL A 127 3.48 -13.32 -10.69
C VAL A 127 3.27 -11.97 -11.41
N ARG A 128 3.37 -11.95 -12.73
CA ARG A 128 3.12 -10.75 -13.54
C ARG A 128 1.66 -10.25 -13.50
N ASN A 129 0.71 -11.13 -13.19
CA ASN A 129 -0.72 -10.82 -13.12
C ASN A 129 -1.16 -10.36 -11.72
N GLN A 130 -0.37 -10.65 -10.69
CA GLN A 130 -0.70 -10.39 -9.29
C GLN A 130 -0.86 -8.90 -8.94
N PRO A 131 -0.10 -7.96 -9.53
CA PRO A 131 -0.35 -6.53 -9.31
C PRO A 131 -1.79 -6.12 -9.66
N ALA A 132 -2.35 -6.66 -10.75
CA ALA A 132 -3.74 -6.42 -11.12
C ALA A 132 -4.74 -7.02 -10.11
N ASP A 133 -4.41 -8.17 -9.53
CA ASP A 133 -5.20 -8.75 -8.43
C ASP A 133 -5.15 -7.88 -7.18
N GLY A 134 -3.99 -7.32 -6.83
CA GLY A 134 -3.84 -6.36 -5.74
C GLY A 134 -4.75 -5.13 -5.92
N TRP A 135 -4.79 -4.56 -7.13
CA TRP A 135 -5.69 -3.46 -7.46
C TRP A 135 -7.16 -3.88 -7.46
N ARG A 136 -7.48 -5.12 -7.89
CA ARG A 136 -8.83 -5.68 -7.79
C ARG A 136 -9.28 -5.80 -6.33
N LEU A 137 -8.39 -6.27 -5.46
CA LEU A 137 -8.65 -6.34 -4.02
C LEU A 137 -8.89 -4.95 -3.41
N ILE A 138 -8.08 -3.94 -3.72
CA ILE A 138 -8.28 -2.57 -3.24
C ILE A 138 -9.67 -2.03 -3.64
N ARG A 139 -10.11 -2.27 -4.88
CA ARG A 139 -11.45 -1.88 -5.32
C ARG A 139 -12.55 -2.63 -4.55
N HIS A 140 -12.33 -3.91 -4.25
CA HIS A 140 -13.29 -4.70 -3.46
C HIS A 140 -13.38 -4.18 -2.02
N LEU A 141 -12.25 -3.90 -1.38
CA LEU A 141 -12.21 -3.29 -0.05
C LEU A 141 -12.99 -1.96 -0.02
N GLY A 142 -12.93 -1.17 -1.11
CA GLY A 142 -13.76 0.04 -1.23
C GLY A 142 -15.25 -0.23 -1.24
N ARG A 143 -15.70 -1.36 -1.81
CA ARG A 143 -17.11 -1.76 -1.75
C ARG A 143 -17.51 -2.20 -0.33
N LEU A 144 -16.65 -2.96 0.35
CA LEU A 144 -16.92 -3.37 1.74
C LEU A 144 -16.97 -2.16 2.69
N ASP A 145 -16.07 -1.19 2.52
CA ASP A 145 -16.06 0.05 3.32
C ASP A 145 -17.33 0.89 3.13
N GLY A 146 -17.96 0.80 1.96
CA GLY A 146 -19.20 1.50 1.65
C GLY A 146 -20.49 0.71 1.91
N ASP A 147 -20.41 -0.55 2.29
CA ASP A 147 -21.56 -1.41 2.55
C ASP A 147 -21.87 -1.46 4.06
N PRO A 148 -22.97 -0.81 4.52
CA PRO A 148 -23.30 -0.79 5.95
C PRO A 148 -23.53 -2.17 6.58
N ALA A 149 -23.77 -3.21 5.77
CA ALA A 149 -23.93 -4.58 6.26
C ALA A 149 -22.58 -5.31 6.45
N ASP A 150 -21.48 -4.75 5.96
CA ASP A 150 -20.15 -5.35 6.12
C ASP A 150 -19.48 -4.88 7.42
N PRO A 151 -18.85 -5.78 8.20
CA PRO A 151 -18.15 -5.39 9.44
C PRO A 151 -17.02 -4.38 9.25
N LEU A 152 -16.46 -4.23 8.03
CA LEU A 152 -15.40 -3.27 7.74
C LEU A 152 -15.93 -1.90 7.27
N ALA A 153 -17.27 -1.73 7.18
CA ALA A 153 -17.88 -0.48 6.72
C ALA A 153 -17.44 0.72 7.56
N GLY A 154 -16.92 1.73 6.89
CA GLY A 154 -16.45 2.96 7.54
C GLY A 154 -15.12 2.85 8.29
N HIS A 155 -14.44 1.68 8.26
CA HIS A 155 -13.21 1.44 9.00
C HIS A 155 -11.93 1.42 8.14
N LEU A 156 -12.03 1.50 6.81
CA LEU A 156 -10.87 1.44 5.92
C LEU A 156 -10.43 2.83 5.46
N ASP A 157 -9.20 3.23 5.73
CA ASP A 157 -8.59 4.41 5.10
C ASP A 157 -7.93 4.03 3.78
N LEU A 158 -8.72 4.03 2.71
CA LEU A 158 -8.26 3.73 1.36
C LEU A 158 -7.60 4.93 0.65
N THR A 159 -7.38 6.03 1.36
CA THR A 159 -6.55 7.15 0.89
C THR A 159 -5.08 6.98 1.28
N SER A 160 -4.79 6.01 2.13
CA SER A 160 -3.45 5.67 2.66
C SER A 160 -3.23 4.17 2.55
N ILE A 161 -2.61 3.73 1.44
CA ILE A 161 -2.40 2.32 1.13
C ILE A 161 -0.90 2.05 1.02
N ALA A 162 -0.45 0.90 1.53
CA ALA A 162 0.86 0.34 1.20
C ALA A 162 0.71 -1.02 0.50
N ALA A 163 1.70 -1.35 -0.33
CA ALA A 163 1.89 -2.70 -0.81
C ALA A 163 3.11 -3.31 -0.12
N ALA A 164 3.02 -4.56 0.28
CA ALA A 164 4.11 -5.30 0.91
C ALA A 164 4.14 -6.73 0.38
N GLY A 165 5.30 -7.37 0.39
CA GLY A 165 5.33 -8.79 0.01
C GLY A 165 6.71 -9.40 0.09
N HIS A 166 6.72 -10.74 0.19
CA HIS A 166 7.89 -11.58 0.31
C HIS A 166 8.15 -12.37 -0.96
N SER A 167 9.41 -12.49 -1.41
CA SER A 167 9.82 -13.32 -2.55
C SER A 167 9.07 -12.89 -3.82
N ALA A 168 8.34 -13.81 -4.47
CA ALA A 168 7.42 -13.48 -5.58
C ALA A 168 6.46 -12.34 -5.23
N GLY A 169 5.98 -12.29 -3.98
CA GLY A 169 5.16 -11.18 -3.49
C GLY A 169 5.90 -9.83 -3.44
N GLY A 170 7.21 -9.83 -3.25
CA GLY A 170 8.05 -8.63 -3.37
C GLY A 170 8.08 -8.12 -4.82
N PHE A 171 8.15 -9.00 -5.80
CA PHE A 171 8.00 -8.64 -7.22
C PHE A 171 6.58 -8.13 -7.50
N THR A 172 5.54 -8.77 -6.94
CA THR A 172 4.16 -8.29 -7.04
C THR A 172 4.02 -6.88 -6.47
N THR A 173 4.60 -6.63 -5.29
CA THR A 173 4.64 -5.31 -4.66
C THR A 173 5.25 -4.27 -5.61
N SER A 174 6.42 -4.54 -6.17
CA SER A 174 7.07 -3.63 -7.11
C SER A 174 6.21 -3.34 -8.34
N GLY A 175 5.50 -4.34 -8.86
CA GLY A 175 4.61 -4.20 -10.00
C GLY A 175 3.33 -3.41 -9.73
N MET A 176 2.99 -3.12 -8.48
CA MET A 176 1.92 -2.19 -8.14
C MET A 176 2.35 -0.72 -8.31
N PHE A 177 3.66 -0.43 -8.32
CA PHE A 177 4.24 0.90 -8.55
C PHE A 177 4.61 1.10 -10.02
N THR A 178 3.70 0.83 -10.94
CA THR A 178 3.88 1.11 -12.37
C THR A 178 3.40 2.51 -12.72
N GLU A 179 3.69 2.97 -13.94
CA GLU A 179 3.17 4.24 -14.46
C GLU A 179 1.64 4.32 -14.32
N GLY A 180 1.14 5.46 -13.84
CA GLY A 180 -0.28 5.69 -13.63
C GLY A 180 -0.87 5.10 -12.33
N HIS A 181 -0.05 4.49 -11.45
CA HIS A 181 -0.59 4.08 -10.16
C HIS A 181 -1.08 5.29 -9.36
N PRO A 182 -2.20 5.16 -8.61
CA PRO A 182 -2.74 6.28 -7.83
C PRO A 182 -1.81 6.72 -6.70
N ALA A 183 -1.72 8.02 -6.44
CA ALA A 183 -0.93 8.61 -5.34
C ALA A 183 -1.34 8.13 -3.93
N ARG A 184 -2.50 7.48 -3.79
CA ARG A 184 -2.92 6.84 -2.53
C ARG A 184 -2.11 5.59 -2.18
N LEU A 185 -1.34 5.01 -3.11
CA LEU A 185 -0.32 4.01 -2.83
C LEU A 185 0.92 4.74 -2.32
N ARG A 186 1.03 4.86 -1.00
CA ARG A 186 1.96 5.75 -0.30
C ARG A 186 3.25 5.10 0.16
N GLY A 187 3.37 3.79 0.06
CA GLY A 187 4.59 3.10 0.48
C GLY A 187 4.67 1.67 -0.03
N GLY A 188 5.88 1.19 -0.23
CA GLY A 188 6.17 -0.18 -0.63
C GLY A 188 7.13 -0.88 0.31
N ILE A 189 6.89 -2.17 0.60
CA ILE A 189 7.84 -3.02 1.34
C ILE A 189 8.14 -4.26 0.51
N VAL A 190 9.38 -4.34 0.00
CA VAL A 190 9.88 -5.46 -0.82
C VAL A 190 10.80 -6.32 0.05
N ILE A 191 10.36 -7.53 0.39
CA ILE A 191 11.11 -8.45 1.25
C ILE A 191 11.64 -9.61 0.39
N ALA A 192 12.95 -9.82 0.36
CA ALA A 192 13.61 -10.88 -0.40
C ALA A 192 13.10 -10.98 -1.85
N GLY A 193 12.88 -9.84 -2.48
CA GLY A 193 12.27 -9.71 -3.81
C GLY A 193 13.05 -8.77 -4.72
N GLY A 194 12.43 -8.39 -5.83
CA GLY A 194 13.03 -7.50 -6.84
C GLY A 194 11.98 -6.65 -7.55
N GLY A 195 12.35 -6.08 -8.70
CA GLY A 195 11.46 -5.28 -9.53
C GLY A 195 10.94 -6.03 -10.75
N LEU A 196 9.63 -6.01 -10.99
CA LEU A 196 9.04 -6.40 -12.26
C LEU A 196 9.40 -5.35 -13.35
N PRO A 197 9.36 -5.70 -14.64
CA PRO A 197 9.46 -4.72 -15.72
C PRO A 197 8.46 -3.57 -15.53
N GLY A 198 8.90 -2.32 -15.72
CA GLY A 198 8.07 -1.12 -15.55
C GLY A 198 7.76 -0.75 -14.08
N SER A 199 8.32 -1.45 -13.09
CA SER A 199 8.14 -1.10 -11.69
C SER A 199 8.86 0.19 -11.31
N PHE A 200 8.32 0.84 -10.26
CA PHE A 200 8.78 2.10 -9.69
C PHE A 200 8.67 3.31 -10.66
N ALA A 201 7.74 3.24 -11.61
CA ALA A 201 7.34 4.38 -12.43
C ALA A 201 6.09 5.07 -11.87
N GLY A 202 5.82 6.28 -12.29
CA GLY A 202 4.65 7.05 -11.85
C GLY A 202 4.90 7.90 -10.61
N PRO A 203 3.87 8.19 -9.79
CA PRO A 203 4.02 9.00 -8.59
C PRO A 203 5.07 8.43 -7.63
N THR A 204 5.96 9.28 -7.15
CA THR A 204 7.02 8.87 -6.23
C THR A 204 6.45 8.49 -4.87
N ALA A 205 6.82 7.32 -4.37
CA ALA A 205 6.50 6.86 -3.04
C ALA A 205 7.73 6.20 -2.38
N PRO A 206 7.88 6.31 -1.04
CA PRO A 206 8.93 5.61 -0.32
C PRO A 206 8.86 4.09 -0.49
N VAL A 207 10.01 3.44 -0.64
CA VAL A 207 10.11 1.98 -0.71
C VAL A 207 11.17 1.48 0.27
N LEU A 208 10.77 0.52 1.10
CA LEU A 208 11.66 -0.23 1.98
C LEU A 208 11.97 -1.59 1.36
N PHE A 209 13.25 -1.90 1.23
CA PHE A 209 13.76 -3.20 0.85
C PHE A 209 14.35 -3.90 2.09
N VAL A 210 13.99 -5.16 2.29
CA VAL A 210 14.54 -6.02 3.35
C VAL A 210 15.06 -7.29 2.69
N HIS A 211 16.33 -7.66 2.93
CA HIS A 211 16.91 -8.83 2.26
C HIS A 211 17.96 -9.54 3.11
N GLY A 212 17.88 -10.87 3.18
CA GLY A 212 18.92 -11.71 3.78
C GLY A 212 20.17 -11.73 2.89
N THR A 213 21.35 -11.54 3.48
CA THR A 213 22.58 -11.46 2.68
C THR A 213 23.08 -12.83 2.19
N ALA A 214 22.59 -13.92 2.78
CA ALA A 214 22.87 -15.30 2.39
C ALA A 214 21.67 -15.98 1.70
N ASP A 215 20.77 -15.20 1.09
CA ASP A 215 19.59 -15.70 0.40
C ASP A 215 19.98 -16.55 -0.84
N PRO A 216 19.71 -17.89 -0.83
CA PRO A 216 20.05 -18.75 -1.94
C PRO A 216 18.96 -18.83 -3.02
N VAL A 217 17.76 -18.26 -2.76
CA VAL A 217 16.59 -18.35 -3.65
C VAL A 217 16.47 -17.12 -4.54
N VAL A 218 16.56 -15.94 -3.91
CA VAL A 218 16.62 -14.64 -4.60
C VAL A 218 17.88 -13.94 -4.13
N PRO A 219 18.97 -13.95 -4.90
CA PRO A 219 20.21 -13.32 -4.48
C PRO A 219 20.00 -11.85 -4.09
N VAL A 220 20.66 -11.41 -3.03
CA VAL A 220 20.54 -10.02 -2.52
C VAL A 220 20.82 -8.94 -3.59
N THR A 221 21.61 -9.29 -4.61
CA THR A 221 21.88 -8.43 -5.77
C THR A 221 20.63 -8.07 -6.55
N VAL A 222 19.61 -8.93 -6.56
CA VAL A 222 18.31 -8.68 -7.21
C VAL A 222 17.55 -7.56 -6.48
N GLY A 223 17.48 -7.64 -5.15
CA GLY A 223 16.90 -6.58 -4.32
C GLY A 223 17.67 -5.27 -4.42
N ARG A 224 19.01 -5.36 -4.45
CA ARG A 224 19.91 -4.21 -4.65
C ARG A 224 19.67 -3.51 -6.00
N ALA A 225 19.51 -4.27 -7.07
CA ALA A 225 19.21 -3.72 -8.39
C ALA A 225 17.84 -3.01 -8.43
N ALA A 226 16.85 -3.54 -7.71
CA ALA A 226 15.54 -2.89 -7.58
C ALA A 226 15.63 -1.60 -6.75
N TYR A 227 16.33 -1.64 -5.61
CA TYR A 227 16.62 -0.47 -4.78
C TYR A 227 17.30 0.64 -5.58
N ALA A 228 18.34 0.31 -6.38
CA ALA A 228 19.05 1.30 -7.18
C ALA A 228 18.18 2.02 -8.21
N ARG A 229 17.14 1.36 -8.72
CA ARG A 229 16.22 1.92 -9.72
C ARG A 229 15.02 2.67 -9.13
N THR A 230 14.77 2.55 -7.83
CA THR A 230 13.64 3.24 -7.19
C THR A 230 13.87 4.75 -7.21
N PRO A 231 12.97 5.58 -7.79
CA PRO A 231 13.23 7.00 -8.04
C PRO A 231 13.02 7.90 -6.83
N GLY A 232 12.46 7.43 -5.75
CA GLY A 232 12.11 8.21 -4.56
C GLY A 232 12.91 7.86 -3.32
N PRO A 233 12.44 8.29 -2.16
CA PRO A 233 13.01 7.88 -0.90
C PRO A 233 13.04 6.36 -0.82
N ALA A 234 14.20 5.79 -0.58
CA ALA A 234 14.37 4.35 -0.53
C ALA A 234 15.25 3.96 0.66
N VAL A 235 14.86 2.89 1.32
CA VAL A 235 15.59 2.28 2.43
C VAL A 235 15.96 0.85 2.06
N PHE A 236 17.17 0.41 2.39
CA PHE A 236 17.58 -0.97 2.26
C PHE A 236 18.08 -1.50 3.59
N VAL A 237 17.45 -2.56 4.08
CA VAL A 237 17.88 -3.29 5.28
C VAL A 237 18.43 -4.64 4.87
N SER A 238 19.74 -4.82 5.04
CA SER A 238 20.38 -6.13 4.89
C SER A 238 20.30 -6.88 6.21
N VAL A 239 19.77 -8.11 6.20
CA VAL A 239 19.79 -8.99 7.37
C VAL A 239 20.97 -9.96 7.18
N LEU A 240 22.05 -9.72 7.96
CA LEU A 240 23.34 -10.33 7.74
C LEU A 240 23.31 -11.84 8.03
N GLY A 241 23.85 -12.64 7.10
CA GLY A 241 23.93 -14.08 7.23
C GLY A 241 22.59 -14.82 7.14
N GLN A 242 21.48 -14.10 7.00
CA GLN A 242 20.16 -14.71 6.90
C GLN A 242 19.82 -15.13 5.48
N ASP A 243 18.96 -16.15 5.39
CA ASP A 243 18.47 -16.76 4.16
C ASP A 243 17.28 -16.00 3.54
N HIS A 244 16.45 -16.75 2.78
CA HIS A 244 15.31 -16.20 2.03
C HIS A 244 14.15 -15.66 2.88
N GLY A 245 14.02 -16.05 4.17
CA GLY A 245 12.84 -15.66 4.95
C GLY A 245 12.81 -16.06 6.42
N ALA A 246 13.86 -16.69 6.95
CA ALA A 246 13.92 -17.11 8.35
C ALA A 246 13.65 -15.92 9.30
N TYR A 247 14.14 -14.73 8.95
CA TYR A 247 13.95 -13.48 9.70
C TYR A 247 12.51 -12.93 9.67
N LEU A 248 11.57 -13.60 9.02
CA LEU A 248 10.12 -13.29 9.07
C LEU A 248 9.38 -14.10 10.14
N THR A 249 10.07 -15.04 10.77
CA THR A 249 9.50 -15.91 11.82
C THR A 249 9.83 -15.35 13.20
N PRO A 250 8.83 -15.13 14.07
CA PRO A 250 9.07 -14.69 15.45
C PRO A 250 10.08 -15.57 16.18
N GLY A 251 11.01 -14.95 16.90
CA GLY A 251 12.09 -15.62 17.61
C GLY A 251 13.36 -15.87 16.81
N ASN A 252 13.31 -15.80 15.49
CA ASN A 252 14.51 -15.96 14.66
C ASN A 252 15.36 -14.67 14.62
N PRO A 253 16.68 -14.81 14.39
CA PRO A 253 17.57 -13.64 14.24
C PRO A 253 17.09 -12.68 13.14
N GLY A 254 17.11 -11.40 13.46
CA GLY A 254 16.66 -10.33 12.56
C GLY A 254 15.16 -10.02 12.63
N PHE A 255 14.29 -10.92 13.16
CA PHE A 255 12.85 -10.70 13.17
C PHE A 255 12.45 -9.39 13.88
N ALA A 256 13.02 -9.13 15.07
CA ALA A 256 12.67 -7.93 15.84
C ALA A 256 13.01 -6.64 15.08
N ALA A 257 14.20 -6.57 14.48
CA ALA A 257 14.62 -5.43 13.67
C ALA A 257 13.74 -5.25 12.42
N VAL A 258 13.42 -6.34 11.72
CA VAL A 258 12.55 -6.31 10.55
C VAL A 258 11.15 -5.84 10.93
N LEU A 259 10.58 -6.37 12.04
CA LEU A 259 9.26 -5.97 12.53
C LEU A 259 9.25 -4.48 12.91
N ALA A 260 10.20 -4.01 13.71
CA ALA A 260 10.28 -2.61 14.13
C ALA A 260 10.39 -1.68 12.92
N THR A 261 11.36 -1.95 12.04
CA THR A 261 11.59 -1.12 10.84
C THR A 261 10.37 -1.09 9.91
N THR A 262 9.76 -2.24 9.64
CA THR A 262 8.59 -2.29 8.74
C THR A 262 7.37 -1.62 9.36
N THR A 263 7.17 -1.75 10.67
CA THR A 263 6.07 -1.08 11.39
C THR A 263 6.24 0.44 11.37
N ASP A 264 7.43 0.93 11.69
CA ASP A 264 7.69 2.36 11.69
C ASP A 264 7.72 2.96 10.27
N PHE A 265 8.13 2.18 9.27
CA PHE A 265 7.99 2.57 7.87
C PHE A 265 6.51 2.75 7.48
N LEU A 266 5.63 1.83 7.87
CA LEU A 266 4.19 1.95 7.63
C LEU A 266 3.58 3.13 8.40
N ARG A 267 3.98 3.37 9.66
CA ARG A 267 3.55 4.55 10.43
C ARG A 267 3.95 5.85 9.75
N TRP A 268 5.20 5.93 9.31
CA TRP A 268 5.69 7.10 8.60
C TRP A 268 4.94 7.35 7.30
N THR A 269 4.79 6.32 6.46
CA THR A 269 4.23 6.50 5.11
C THR A 269 2.71 6.62 5.10
N LEU A 270 2.01 5.93 5.99
CA LEU A 270 0.54 5.85 5.95
C LEU A 270 -0.14 6.80 6.94
N TYR A 271 0.44 7.02 8.12
CA TYR A 271 -0.08 8.00 9.09
C TYR A 271 0.60 9.37 8.98
N GLY A 272 1.74 9.47 8.28
CA GLY A 272 2.57 10.68 8.25
C GLY A 272 3.35 10.89 9.56
N ASP A 273 3.57 9.84 10.35
CA ASP A 273 4.29 9.90 11.62
C ASP A 273 5.79 10.11 11.37
N ARG A 274 6.21 11.38 11.43
CA ARG A 274 7.61 11.77 11.24
C ARG A 274 8.54 11.18 12.30
N THR A 275 8.04 10.97 13.52
CA THR A 275 8.84 10.37 14.60
C THR A 275 9.14 8.91 14.30
N ALA A 276 8.19 8.16 13.76
CA ALA A 276 8.43 6.81 13.26
C ALA A 276 9.46 6.82 12.12
N GLY A 277 9.34 7.75 11.17
CA GLY A 277 10.33 7.91 10.11
C GLY A 277 11.75 8.19 10.63
N ALA A 278 11.87 9.00 11.67
CA ALA A 278 13.16 9.30 12.30
C ALA A 278 13.77 8.11 13.07
N ARG A 279 12.96 7.14 13.52
CA ARG A 279 13.42 5.92 14.20
C ARG A 279 13.96 4.86 13.24
N LEU A 280 13.62 4.87 11.96
CA LEU A 280 14.02 3.84 10.99
C LEU A 280 15.52 3.47 11.03
N PRO A 281 16.47 4.43 11.10
CA PRO A 281 17.88 4.07 11.23
C PRO A 281 18.23 3.35 12.53
N THR A 282 17.56 3.65 13.62
CA THR A 282 17.78 3.01 14.94
C THR A 282 17.20 1.60 14.94
N ASP A 283 15.97 1.43 14.46
CA ASP A 283 15.28 0.14 14.40
C ASP A 283 16.05 -0.87 13.54
N ALA A 284 16.61 -0.38 12.44
CA ALA A 284 17.30 -1.21 11.45
C ALA A 284 18.80 -1.37 11.68
N ARG A 285 19.42 -0.64 12.62
CA ARG A 285 20.84 -0.78 12.98
C ARG A 285 21.01 -1.55 14.28
N THR A 286 20.67 -2.83 14.24
CA THR A 286 20.86 -3.75 15.36
C THR A 286 21.98 -4.75 15.03
N PRO A 287 22.54 -5.48 16.01
CA PRO A 287 23.42 -6.59 15.70
C PRO A 287 22.80 -7.54 14.67
N GLY A 288 23.49 -7.82 13.58
CA GLY A 288 23.00 -8.67 12.49
C GLY A 288 22.19 -7.95 11.40
N THR A 289 22.09 -6.61 11.43
CA THR A 289 21.46 -5.85 10.35
C THR A 289 22.31 -4.66 9.88
N ARG A 290 22.10 -4.22 8.64
CA ARG A 290 22.71 -3.00 8.07
C ARG A 290 21.62 -2.15 7.43
N TYR A 291 21.60 -0.88 7.75
CA TYR A 291 20.69 0.11 7.21
C TYR A 291 21.37 1.01 6.18
N GLU A 292 20.73 1.23 5.07
CA GLU A 292 21.11 2.18 4.04
C GLU A 292 19.86 2.96 3.61
N SER A 293 19.98 4.25 3.36
CA SER A 293 18.87 5.05 2.86
C SER A 293 19.31 6.02 1.78
N ARG A 294 18.37 6.35 0.92
CA ARG A 294 18.51 7.37 -0.09
C ARG A 294 17.33 8.34 0.08
N PRO A 295 17.57 9.66 0.23
CA PRO A 295 16.52 10.67 0.29
C PRO A 295 15.77 10.78 -1.05
N ALA A 296 14.71 11.60 -1.06
CA ALA A 296 13.98 11.96 -2.27
C ALA A 296 14.85 12.77 -3.23
#